data_12df166971ad7b9b268d1e519cb5271e
#
_entry.id   12df166971ad7b9b268d1e519cb5271e
#
_cell.length_a   1.000
_cell.length_b   1.000
_cell.length_c   1.000
_cell.angle_alpha   90.00
_cell.angle_beta   90.00
_cell.angle_gamma   90.00
#
_symmetry.space_group_name_H-M   'P 1'
#
loop_
_entity.id
_entity.type
_entity.pdbx_description
1 polymer ?
#
loop_
_entity_poly.entity_id
_entity_poly.type
_entity_poly.pdbx_seq_one_letter_code
_entity_poly.pdbx_strand_id
1 'polypeptide(L)'
;NKSFFEQFAELMKVVPRLALFQRNSINSDYSNMVVESKNVYLSVSVTQKSENVFYSKSIDGSKDIVDCLNVKNGSDSLYENTEAQGNYNSQYLLLCRNTIDSYYCVDCVNCSNCVLSYNLRNKQYHIRNRQYTKEKYLEELEKLNLKSRVAREKLFTEFQEIKKKAIYRFGNITKCLDITGNNLLNVKNGKDCFEIYEAENCKFCFRILYMKDAMDSDYGG
;
A
#
# COMPACT_ATOMS: atom_id res chain seq x y z
N ASN A 1 -25.98 35.56 20.61
CA ASN A 1 -24.80 34.78 20.97
C ASN A 1 -24.93 33.39 20.34
N LYS A 2 -24.08 33.12 19.35
CA LYS A 2 -23.96 31.78 18.75
C LYS A 2 -22.91 30.97 19.51
N SER A 3 -23.09 29.66 19.61
CA SER A 3 -22.08 28.78 20.20
C SER A 3 -20.79 28.76 19.33
N PHE A 4 -19.69 28.31 19.88
CA PHE A 4 -18.42 28.16 19.14
C PHE A 4 -18.60 27.28 17.88
N PHE A 5 -19.31 26.19 18.00
CA PHE A 5 -19.53 25.27 16.88
C PHE A 5 -20.40 25.84 15.76
N GLU A 6 -21.40 26.66 16.12
CA GLU A 6 -22.22 27.36 15.12
C GLU A 6 -21.38 28.40 14.36
N GLN A 7 -20.57 29.19 15.07
CA GLN A 7 -19.67 30.15 14.47
C GLN A 7 -18.62 29.45 13.58
N PHE A 8 -18.07 28.35 14.05
CA PHE A 8 -17.10 27.56 13.28
C PHE A 8 -17.72 26.98 11.99
N ALA A 9 -18.94 26.43 12.07
CA ALA A 9 -19.65 25.94 10.91
C ALA A 9 -19.97 27.01 9.87
N GLU A 10 -20.26 28.24 10.31
CA GLU A 10 -20.44 29.39 9.44
C GLU A 10 -19.13 29.83 8.78
N LEU A 11 -18.07 29.91 9.56
CA LEU A 11 -16.73 30.23 9.06
C LEU A 11 -16.29 29.22 7.99
N MET A 12 -16.52 27.93 8.21
CA MET A 12 -16.21 26.88 7.25
C MET A 12 -16.90 27.02 5.89
N LYS A 13 -18.01 27.74 5.81
CA LYS A 13 -18.73 27.98 4.55
C LYS A 13 -18.16 29.12 3.72
N VAL A 14 -17.49 30.06 4.37
CA VAL A 14 -17.02 31.30 3.71
C VAL A 14 -15.50 31.34 3.49
N VAL A 15 -14.75 30.53 4.22
CA VAL A 15 -13.29 30.47 4.04
C VAL A 15 -12.94 29.72 2.75
N PRO A 16 -12.15 30.33 1.85
CA PRO A 16 -11.65 29.65 0.66
C PRO A 16 -10.85 28.40 1.03
N ARG A 17 -11.12 27.29 0.37
CA ARG A 17 -10.40 26.03 0.54
C ARG A 17 -9.56 25.74 -0.68
N LEU A 18 -8.38 25.17 -0.46
CA LEU A 18 -7.55 24.66 -1.53
C LEU A 18 -8.27 23.49 -2.21
N ALA A 19 -8.46 23.58 -3.51
CA ALA A 19 -9.13 22.51 -4.27
C ALA A 19 -8.26 21.27 -4.37
N LEU A 20 -6.99 21.45 -4.71
CA LEU A 20 -5.98 20.41 -4.79
C LEU A 20 -4.68 20.89 -4.15
N PHE A 21 -4.04 20.09 -3.34
CA PHE A 21 -2.72 20.39 -2.78
C PHE A 21 -1.63 19.74 -3.63
N GLN A 22 -0.79 20.57 -4.21
CA GLN A 22 0.39 20.14 -4.98
C GLN A 22 1.57 21.05 -4.64
N ARG A 23 2.76 20.46 -4.46
CA ARG A 23 3.98 21.21 -4.20
C ARG A 23 5.17 20.58 -4.93
N ASN A 24 5.90 21.39 -5.69
CA ASN A 24 7.07 20.95 -6.45
C ASN A 24 6.79 19.74 -7.36
N SER A 25 5.62 19.71 -7.99
CA SER A 25 5.17 18.58 -8.82
C SER A 25 4.99 19.02 -10.27
N ILE A 26 5.20 18.11 -11.19
CA ILE A 26 5.13 18.35 -12.64
C ILE A 26 4.14 17.35 -13.24
N ASN A 27 3.30 17.83 -14.19
CA ASN A 27 2.31 17.01 -14.90
C ASN A 27 1.46 16.16 -13.92
N SER A 28 0.84 16.79 -12.94
CA SER A 28 0.11 16.10 -11.87
C SER A 28 -1.37 16.49 -11.84
N ASP A 29 -2.00 16.47 -12.99
CA ASP A 29 -3.38 16.88 -13.18
C ASP A 29 -4.37 15.97 -12.43
N TYR A 30 -5.44 16.59 -11.92
CA TYR A 30 -6.52 15.91 -11.21
C TYR A 30 -6.06 15.06 -10.02
N SER A 31 -4.89 15.38 -9.42
CA SER A 31 -4.31 14.64 -8.29
C SER A 31 -4.19 15.53 -7.06
N ASN A 32 -4.38 14.96 -5.88
CA ASN A 32 -4.37 15.71 -4.62
C ASN A 32 -3.29 15.18 -3.66
N MET A 33 -2.72 16.08 -2.86
CA MET A 33 -1.61 15.78 -1.94
C MET A 33 -0.39 15.20 -2.68
N VAL A 34 0.03 15.87 -3.76
CA VAL A 34 1.19 15.49 -4.54
C VAL A 34 2.39 16.36 -4.18
N VAL A 35 3.48 15.75 -3.74
CA VAL A 35 4.68 16.46 -3.32
C VAL A 35 5.93 15.88 -3.98
N GLU A 36 6.71 16.76 -4.61
CA GLU A 36 7.99 16.41 -5.26
C GLU A 36 7.91 15.22 -6.23
N SER A 37 6.82 15.13 -6.97
CA SER A 37 6.54 13.99 -7.85
C SER A 37 6.17 14.44 -9.26
N LYS A 38 6.25 13.56 -10.25
CA LYS A 38 5.94 13.91 -11.64
C LYS A 38 5.10 12.85 -12.35
N ASN A 39 4.34 13.30 -13.35
CA ASN A 39 3.45 12.45 -14.14
C ASN A 39 2.47 11.69 -13.25
N VAL A 40 1.70 12.42 -12.43
CA VAL A 40 0.73 11.83 -11.51
C VAL A 40 -0.69 12.16 -12.00
N TYR A 41 -1.53 11.17 -12.19
CA TYR A 41 -2.87 11.38 -12.70
C TYR A 41 -3.94 10.63 -11.92
N LEU A 42 -5.01 11.32 -11.56
CA LEU A 42 -6.12 10.77 -10.76
C LEU A 42 -5.66 10.00 -9.53
N SER A 43 -4.67 10.53 -8.80
CA SER A 43 -4.05 9.88 -7.66
C SER A 43 -4.06 10.76 -6.42
N VAL A 44 -3.95 10.16 -5.24
CA VAL A 44 -3.99 10.88 -3.97
C VAL A 44 -2.84 10.45 -3.06
N SER A 45 -2.18 11.44 -2.42
CA SER A 45 -1.06 11.23 -1.49
C SER A 45 0.13 10.54 -2.18
N VAL A 46 0.77 11.26 -3.10
CA VAL A 46 1.94 10.80 -3.86
C VAL A 46 3.13 11.66 -3.49
N THR A 47 4.18 11.04 -2.96
CA THR A 47 5.31 11.76 -2.35
C THR A 47 6.69 11.17 -2.67
N GLN A 48 7.74 11.83 -2.17
CA GLN A 48 9.14 11.36 -2.21
C GLN A 48 9.66 11.01 -3.61
N LYS A 49 9.49 11.94 -4.56
CA LYS A 49 9.98 11.81 -5.93
C LYS A 49 9.39 10.61 -6.70
N SER A 50 8.15 10.27 -6.43
CA SER A 50 7.44 9.26 -7.20
C SER A 50 7.22 9.72 -8.64
N GLU A 51 7.21 8.79 -9.58
CA GLU A 51 7.12 9.07 -11.01
C GLU A 51 6.17 8.10 -11.71
N ASN A 52 5.38 8.61 -12.67
CA ASN A 52 4.43 7.84 -13.46
C ASN A 52 3.42 7.07 -12.59
N VAL A 53 2.61 7.81 -11.84
CA VAL A 53 1.64 7.24 -10.89
C VAL A 53 0.24 7.53 -11.37
N PHE A 54 -0.54 6.48 -11.64
CA PHE A 54 -1.87 6.60 -12.21
C PHE A 54 -2.90 5.83 -11.36
N TYR A 55 -4.05 6.46 -11.11
CA TYR A 55 -5.20 5.85 -10.44
C TYR A 55 -4.88 5.21 -9.08
N SER A 56 -3.93 5.81 -8.34
CA SER A 56 -3.33 5.19 -7.17
C SER A 56 -3.47 6.06 -5.92
N LYS A 57 -3.35 5.42 -4.73
CA LYS A 57 -3.43 6.13 -3.45
C LYS A 57 -2.31 5.72 -2.50
N SER A 58 -1.73 6.72 -1.79
CA SER A 58 -0.67 6.53 -0.80
C SER A 58 0.58 5.88 -1.42
N ILE A 59 1.19 6.59 -2.36
CA ILE A 59 2.39 6.15 -3.08
C ILE A 59 3.58 6.97 -2.60
N ASP A 60 4.65 6.29 -2.22
CA ASP A 60 5.82 6.91 -1.64
C ASP A 60 7.12 6.35 -2.24
N GLY A 61 7.95 7.24 -2.83
CA GLY A 61 9.25 6.89 -3.40
C GLY A 61 9.21 5.79 -4.46
N SER A 62 8.20 5.76 -5.32
CA SER A 62 7.94 4.63 -6.22
C SER A 62 7.72 5.08 -7.66
N LYS A 63 7.90 4.16 -8.63
CA LYS A 63 7.87 4.48 -10.05
C LYS A 63 7.03 3.50 -10.85
N ASP A 64 6.40 3.99 -11.94
CA ASP A 64 5.60 3.20 -12.86
C ASP A 64 4.48 2.40 -12.15
N ILE A 65 3.61 3.11 -11.44
CA ILE A 65 2.60 2.57 -10.53
C ILE A 65 1.21 2.83 -11.09
N VAL A 66 0.41 1.79 -11.28
CA VAL A 66 -0.95 1.88 -11.81
C VAL A 66 -1.93 1.06 -10.97
N ASP A 67 -3.09 1.64 -10.64
CA ASP A 67 -4.16 0.99 -9.87
C ASP A 67 -3.70 0.39 -8.53
N CYS A 68 -2.82 1.09 -7.81
CA CYS A 68 -2.22 0.58 -6.59
C CYS A 68 -2.65 1.34 -5.33
N LEU A 69 -2.62 0.65 -4.20
CA LEU A 69 -2.94 1.21 -2.90
C LEU A 69 -1.81 0.93 -1.89
N ASN A 70 -1.32 2.00 -1.23
CA ASN A 70 -0.32 1.94 -0.17
C ASN A 70 0.98 1.24 -0.61
N VAL A 71 1.66 1.87 -1.58
CA VAL A 71 2.93 1.39 -2.14
C VAL A 71 4.08 2.27 -1.67
N LYS A 72 5.13 1.67 -1.14
CA LYS A 72 6.23 2.40 -0.49
C LYS A 72 7.61 1.83 -0.84
N ASN A 73 8.63 2.65 -0.52
CA ASN A 73 10.04 2.25 -0.44
C ASN A 73 10.63 1.65 -1.73
N GLY A 74 10.62 2.43 -2.80
CA GLY A 74 11.32 2.06 -4.01
C GLY A 74 10.69 0.94 -4.81
N SER A 75 9.39 0.79 -4.72
CA SER A 75 8.65 -0.12 -5.59
C SER A 75 8.64 0.41 -7.03
N ASP A 76 8.69 -0.49 -8.01
CA ASP A 76 8.75 -0.12 -9.42
C ASP A 76 7.98 -1.12 -10.29
N SER A 77 7.33 -0.61 -11.33
CA SER A 77 6.60 -1.39 -12.34
C SER A 77 5.51 -2.27 -11.73
N LEU A 78 4.57 -1.65 -11.03
CA LEU A 78 3.49 -2.36 -10.35
C LEU A 78 2.11 -2.07 -10.95
N TYR A 79 1.28 -3.09 -11.04
CA TYR A 79 -0.11 -3.01 -11.44
C TYR A 79 -1.04 -3.78 -10.48
N GLU A 80 -2.14 -3.14 -10.04
CA GLU A 80 -3.13 -3.77 -9.15
C GLU A 80 -2.54 -4.35 -7.84
N ASN A 81 -1.61 -3.62 -7.22
CA ASN A 81 -0.98 -4.06 -5.97
C ASN A 81 -1.52 -3.30 -4.76
N THR A 82 -1.73 -4.01 -3.66
CA THR A 82 -2.21 -3.44 -2.41
C THR A 82 -1.27 -3.79 -1.26
N GLU A 83 -0.91 -2.80 -0.43
CA GLU A 83 0.04 -2.95 0.69
C GLU A 83 1.38 -3.52 0.22
N ALA A 84 2.00 -2.84 -0.77
CA ALA A 84 3.22 -3.28 -1.42
C ALA A 84 4.43 -2.46 -0.94
N GLN A 85 5.54 -3.13 -0.68
CA GLN A 85 6.77 -2.47 -0.25
C GLN A 85 7.99 -3.11 -0.90
N GLY A 86 8.81 -2.31 -1.61
CA GLY A 86 10.04 -2.79 -2.25
C GLY A 86 9.82 -3.86 -3.31
N ASN A 87 8.66 -3.86 -3.97
CA ASN A 87 8.34 -4.83 -5.00
C ASN A 87 8.77 -4.32 -6.39
N TYR A 88 9.10 -5.24 -7.28
CA TYR A 88 9.52 -4.91 -8.64
C TYR A 88 8.84 -5.82 -9.67
N ASN A 89 8.44 -5.25 -10.80
CA ASN A 89 7.84 -5.94 -11.95
C ASN A 89 6.78 -6.98 -11.56
N SER A 90 5.79 -6.54 -10.81
CA SER A 90 4.82 -7.44 -10.20
C SER A 90 3.38 -6.94 -10.30
N GLN A 91 2.43 -7.86 -10.39
CA GLN A 91 1.02 -7.53 -10.57
C GLN A 91 0.13 -8.38 -9.66
N TYR A 92 -0.99 -7.78 -9.22
CA TYR A 92 -1.98 -8.45 -8.37
C TYR A 92 -1.37 -9.00 -7.07
N LEU A 93 -0.57 -8.18 -6.40
CA LEU A 93 -0.01 -8.54 -5.10
C LEU A 93 -0.83 -7.95 -3.95
N LEU A 94 -1.05 -8.73 -2.92
CA LEU A 94 -1.66 -8.30 -1.67
C LEU A 94 -0.73 -8.58 -0.49
N LEU A 95 -0.37 -7.54 0.29
CA LEU A 95 0.49 -7.63 1.48
C LEU A 95 1.90 -8.19 1.20
N CYS A 96 2.42 -8.02 -0.01
CA CYS A 96 3.72 -8.55 -0.41
C CYS A 96 4.85 -7.53 -0.19
N ARG A 97 6.02 -8.03 0.22
CA ARG A 97 7.21 -7.19 0.46
C ARG A 97 8.45 -7.79 -0.18
N ASN A 98 9.26 -6.93 -0.81
CA ASN A 98 10.50 -7.33 -1.50
C ASN A 98 10.25 -8.51 -2.45
N THR A 99 9.23 -8.38 -3.29
CA THR A 99 8.79 -9.45 -4.20
C THR A 99 9.05 -9.01 -5.63
N ILE A 100 9.69 -9.88 -6.40
CA ILE A 100 10.18 -9.57 -7.75
C ILE A 100 9.56 -10.56 -8.75
N ASP A 101 9.20 -10.07 -9.96
CA ASP A 101 8.69 -10.90 -11.06
C ASP A 101 7.58 -11.86 -10.63
N SER A 102 6.63 -11.36 -9.86
CA SER A 102 5.60 -12.21 -9.24
C SER A 102 4.19 -11.73 -9.53
N TYR A 103 3.26 -12.67 -9.65
CA TYR A 103 1.91 -12.41 -10.11
C TYR A 103 0.88 -13.16 -9.25
N TYR A 104 -0.21 -12.47 -8.89
CA TYR A 104 -1.32 -13.08 -8.15
C TYR A 104 -0.89 -13.72 -6.81
N CYS A 105 -0.13 -12.98 -6.00
CA CYS A 105 0.41 -13.48 -4.74
C CYS A 105 -0.16 -12.75 -3.51
N VAL A 106 -0.25 -13.47 -2.38
CA VAL A 106 -0.74 -12.95 -1.10
C VAL A 106 0.27 -13.20 0.01
N ASP A 107 0.61 -12.16 0.78
CA ASP A 107 1.51 -12.22 1.94
C ASP A 107 2.83 -12.99 1.64
N CYS A 108 3.47 -12.66 0.52
CA CYS A 108 4.79 -13.18 0.16
C CYS A 108 5.88 -12.17 0.53
N VAL A 109 6.98 -12.64 1.12
CA VAL A 109 8.08 -11.77 1.56
C VAL A 109 9.43 -12.32 1.09
N ASN A 110 10.25 -11.43 0.49
CA ASN A 110 11.55 -11.76 -0.09
C ASN A 110 11.44 -12.93 -1.11
N CYS A 111 10.46 -12.85 -1.99
CA CYS A 111 10.20 -13.88 -2.99
C CYS A 111 10.48 -13.38 -4.40
N SER A 112 10.79 -14.29 -5.30
CA SER A 112 10.94 -13.96 -6.72
C SER A 112 10.38 -15.08 -7.61
N ASN A 113 9.86 -14.66 -8.78
CA ASN A 113 9.30 -15.63 -9.73
C ASN A 113 8.24 -16.54 -9.08
N CYS A 114 7.24 -15.92 -8.48
CA CYS A 114 6.14 -16.63 -7.84
C CYS A 114 4.80 -16.29 -8.50
N VAL A 115 3.97 -17.28 -8.75
CA VAL A 115 2.65 -17.09 -9.34
C VAL A 115 1.60 -17.87 -8.55
N LEU A 116 0.43 -17.24 -8.32
CA LEU A 116 -0.68 -17.87 -7.59
C LEU A 116 -0.25 -18.49 -6.25
N SER A 117 0.58 -17.76 -5.51
CA SER A 117 1.20 -18.27 -4.29
C SER A 117 0.90 -17.39 -3.08
N TYR A 118 0.91 -17.97 -1.88
CA TYR A 118 0.57 -17.25 -0.66
C TYR A 118 1.39 -17.71 0.54
N ASN A 119 1.58 -16.79 1.49
CA ASN A 119 2.33 -16.99 2.75
C ASN A 119 3.76 -17.53 2.56
N LEU A 120 4.41 -17.20 1.45
CA LEU A 120 5.78 -17.63 1.18
C LEU A 120 6.81 -16.66 1.81
N ARG A 121 7.93 -17.21 2.24
CA ARG A 121 9.06 -16.47 2.80
C ARG A 121 10.37 -16.97 2.20
N ASN A 122 11.15 -16.05 1.59
CA ASN A 122 12.45 -16.35 0.99
C ASN A 122 12.38 -17.50 -0.05
N LYS A 123 11.42 -17.43 -0.97
CA LYS A 123 11.16 -18.48 -1.96
C LYS A 123 11.33 -17.99 -3.38
N GLN A 124 11.72 -18.90 -4.27
CA GLN A 124 11.86 -18.65 -5.71
C GLN A 124 11.22 -19.78 -6.51
N TYR A 125 10.76 -19.42 -7.73
CA TYR A 125 10.20 -20.36 -8.70
C TYR A 125 9.04 -21.21 -8.15
N HIS A 126 8.03 -20.54 -7.61
CA HIS A 126 6.83 -21.20 -7.08
C HIS A 126 5.60 -20.90 -7.95
N ILE A 127 4.83 -21.93 -8.25
CA ILE A 127 3.49 -21.80 -8.83
C ILE A 127 2.53 -22.57 -7.93
N ARG A 128 1.45 -21.93 -7.44
CA ARG A 128 0.47 -22.52 -6.51
C ARG A 128 1.13 -23.15 -5.28
N ASN A 129 2.08 -22.41 -4.67
CA ASN A 129 2.90 -22.85 -3.54
C ASN A 129 3.80 -24.08 -3.79
N ARG A 130 3.90 -24.56 -5.01
CA ARG A 130 4.80 -25.67 -5.38
C ARG A 130 6.08 -25.12 -5.99
N GLN A 131 7.21 -25.60 -5.50
CA GLN A 131 8.52 -25.21 -6.02
C GLN A 131 8.88 -25.99 -7.29
N TYR A 132 9.50 -25.29 -8.22
CA TYR A 132 10.02 -25.82 -9.48
C TYR A 132 11.52 -25.51 -9.62
N THR A 133 12.23 -26.20 -10.53
CA THR A 133 13.50 -25.67 -11.06
C THR A 133 13.21 -24.46 -11.94
N LYS A 134 14.21 -23.64 -12.21
CA LYS A 134 14.05 -22.45 -13.06
C LYS A 134 13.50 -22.80 -14.44
N GLU A 135 14.05 -23.84 -15.07
CA GLU A 135 13.65 -24.29 -16.40
C GLU A 135 12.18 -24.73 -16.41
N LYS A 136 11.83 -25.55 -15.45
CA LYS A 136 10.45 -26.05 -15.32
C LYS A 136 9.46 -24.95 -14.96
N TYR A 137 9.88 -23.97 -14.15
CA TYR A 137 9.06 -22.80 -13.85
C TYR A 137 8.74 -22.00 -15.12
N LEU A 138 9.72 -21.77 -15.98
CA LEU A 138 9.51 -21.03 -17.23
C LEU A 138 8.54 -21.77 -18.18
N GLU A 139 8.69 -23.08 -18.33
CA GLU A 139 7.75 -23.92 -19.10
C GLU A 139 6.31 -23.81 -18.56
N GLU A 140 6.13 -23.93 -17.25
CA GLU A 140 4.81 -23.83 -16.61
C GLU A 140 4.24 -22.41 -16.68
N LEU A 141 5.08 -21.38 -16.57
CA LEU A 141 4.69 -19.99 -16.72
C LEU A 141 4.16 -19.69 -18.13
N GLU A 142 4.80 -20.21 -19.16
CA GLU A 142 4.33 -20.08 -20.55
C GLU A 142 2.92 -20.69 -20.73
N LYS A 143 2.66 -21.84 -20.11
CA LYS A 143 1.34 -22.49 -20.16
C LYS A 143 0.24 -21.67 -19.49
N LEU A 144 0.57 -20.85 -18.49
CA LEU A 144 -0.39 -19.93 -17.86
C LEU A 144 -0.83 -18.82 -18.79
N ASN A 145 -0.05 -18.52 -19.83
CA ASN A 145 -0.36 -17.57 -20.89
C ASN A 145 -0.83 -16.19 -20.34
N LEU A 146 -0.02 -15.57 -19.51
CA LEU A 146 -0.32 -14.27 -18.86
C LEU A 146 -0.66 -13.14 -19.86
N LYS A 147 -0.34 -13.32 -21.14
CA LYS A 147 -0.67 -12.35 -22.20
C LYS A 147 -2.12 -12.45 -22.66
N SER A 148 -2.77 -13.58 -22.49
CA SER A 148 -4.16 -13.79 -22.88
C SER A 148 -5.13 -13.18 -21.87
N ARG A 149 -6.10 -12.39 -22.34
CA ARG A 149 -7.15 -11.84 -21.50
C ARG A 149 -7.97 -12.94 -20.79
N VAL A 150 -8.37 -13.97 -21.54
CA VAL A 150 -9.15 -15.09 -21.01
C VAL A 150 -8.37 -15.86 -19.93
N ALA A 151 -7.07 -16.07 -20.14
CA ALA A 151 -6.23 -16.71 -19.13
C ALA A 151 -6.11 -15.83 -17.87
N ARG A 152 -5.90 -14.51 -18.02
CA ARG A 152 -5.84 -13.59 -16.87
C ARG A 152 -7.14 -13.56 -16.05
N GLU A 153 -8.30 -13.60 -16.68
CA GLU A 153 -9.60 -13.68 -15.99
C GLU A 153 -9.71 -14.96 -15.14
N LYS A 154 -9.25 -16.10 -15.65
CA LYS A 154 -9.19 -17.35 -14.89
C LYS A 154 -8.20 -17.29 -13.72
N LEU A 155 -7.01 -16.76 -13.96
CA LEU A 155 -5.99 -16.58 -12.91
C LEU A 155 -6.46 -15.60 -11.83
N PHE A 156 -7.17 -14.55 -12.21
CA PHE A 156 -7.76 -13.62 -11.26
C PHE A 156 -8.84 -14.29 -10.39
N THR A 157 -9.67 -15.14 -10.97
CA THR A 157 -10.64 -15.94 -10.19
C THR A 157 -9.95 -16.86 -9.20
N GLU A 158 -8.89 -17.54 -9.62
CA GLU A 158 -8.07 -18.38 -8.72
C GLU A 158 -7.39 -17.55 -7.62
N PHE A 159 -6.93 -16.34 -7.94
CA PHE A 159 -6.38 -15.40 -6.96
C PHE A 159 -7.39 -15.01 -5.89
N GLN A 160 -8.67 -14.80 -6.25
CA GLN A 160 -9.70 -14.52 -5.24
C GLN A 160 -9.88 -15.71 -4.26
N GLU A 161 -9.75 -16.93 -4.74
CA GLU A 161 -9.78 -18.11 -3.86
C GLU A 161 -8.53 -18.24 -2.98
N ILE A 162 -7.36 -17.87 -3.51
CA ILE A 162 -6.12 -17.80 -2.73
C ILE A 162 -6.25 -16.76 -1.60
N LYS A 163 -6.85 -15.60 -1.86
CA LYS A 163 -7.11 -14.58 -0.83
C LYS A 163 -7.93 -15.11 0.34
N LYS A 164 -8.87 -16.01 0.11
CA LYS A 164 -9.66 -16.65 1.17
C LYS A 164 -8.89 -17.73 1.94
N LYS A 165 -7.92 -18.39 1.31
CA LYS A 165 -7.12 -19.47 1.89
C LYS A 165 -5.87 -18.98 2.63
N ALA A 166 -5.38 -17.82 2.28
CA ALA A 166 -4.19 -17.24 2.89
C ALA A 166 -4.40 -16.99 4.39
N ILE A 167 -3.35 -17.21 5.17
CA ILE A 167 -3.33 -16.91 6.60
C ILE A 167 -2.94 -15.44 6.77
N TYR A 168 -3.83 -14.65 7.33
CA TYR A 168 -3.59 -13.26 7.62
C TYR A 168 -3.12 -13.06 9.06
N ARG A 169 -2.16 -12.16 9.26
CA ARG A 169 -1.79 -11.72 10.60
C ARG A 169 -2.95 -10.93 11.21
N PHE A 170 -3.10 -11.01 12.52
CA PHE A 170 -4.05 -10.17 13.25
C PHE A 170 -3.81 -8.67 13.01
N GLY A 171 -2.54 -8.26 12.92
CA GLY A 171 -2.14 -6.89 12.62
C GLY A 171 -0.65 -6.81 12.24
N ASN A 172 -0.29 -5.74 11.55
CA ASN A 172 1.11 -5.38 11.30
C ASN A 172 1.64 -4.60 12.52
N ILE A 173 2.21 -5.31 13.48
CA ILE A 173 2.71 -4.74 14.74
C ILE A 173 4.21 -4.99 14.82
N THR A 174 5.00 -3.93 14.97
CA THR A 174 6.46 -4.01 15.02
C THR A 174 6.99 -3.18 16.18
N LYS A 175 7.79 -3.80 17.05
CA LYS A 175 8.42 -3.17 18.24
C LYS A 175 7.42 -2.49 19.18
N CYS A 176 6.27 -3.08 19.41
CA CYS A 176 5.23 -2.57 20.29
C CYS A 176 4.97 -3.58 21.42
N LEU A 177 4.58 -3.08 22.60
CA LEU A 177 4.21 -3.87 23.77
C LEU A 177 2.79 -3.49 24.20
N ASP A 178 1.97 -4.48 24.56
CA ASP A 178 0.63 -4.31 25.16
C ASP A 178 -0.32 -3.41 24.37
N ILE A 179 -0.34 -3.56 23.05
CA ILE A 179 -1.09 -2.68 22.14
C ILE A 179 -2.00 -3.46 21.22
N THR A 180 -3.18 -2.94 20.97
CA THR A 180 -4.13 -3.41 19.96
C THR A 180 -4.19 -2.42 18.79
N GLY A 181 -4.28 -2.92 17.56
CA GLY A 181 -4.36 -2.09 16.36
C GLY A 181 -3.65 -2.71 15.15
N ASN A 182 -3.60 -1.98 14.04
CA ASN A 182 -2.95 -2.41 12.82
C ASN A 182 -1.97 -1.34 12.30
N ASN A 183 -0.93 -1.76 11.58
CA ASN A 183 0.14 -0.91 11.04
C ASN A 183 0.92 -0.11 12.09
N LEU A 184 1.18 -0.71 13.24
CA LEU A 184 1.84 -0.09 14.38
C LEU A 184 3.36 -0.27 14.32
N LEU A 185 4.09 0.82 14.49
CA LEU A 185 5.55 0.82 14.57
C LEU A 185 6.00 1.74 15.72
N ASN A 186 6.81 1.22 16.64
CA ASN A 186 7.43 1.93 17.77
C ASN A 186 6.48 2.60 18.78
N VAL A 187 5.24 2.22 18.87
CA VAL A 187 4.23 2.77 19.80
C VAL A 187 4.50 2.30 21.23
N LYS A 188 4.38 3.17 22.24
CA LYS A 188 4.56 2.80 23.65
C LYS A 188 3.26 2.48 24.37
N ASN A 189 2.30 3.38 24.45
CA ASN A 189 1.08 3.21 25.25
C ASN A 189 -0.20 3.40 24.40
N GLY A 190 -0.14 3.12 23.12
CA GLY A 190 -1.28 3.29 22.20
C GLY A 190 -2.52 2.52 22.65
N LYS A 191 -3.69 2.97 22.25
CA LYS A 191 -4.97 2.34 22.52
C LYS A 191 -5.66 2.06 21.20
N ASP A 192 -6.61 2.66 20.71
CA ASP A 192 -7.36 2.29 19.49
C ASP A 192 -6.71 2.80 18.19
N CYS A 193 -5.44 2.51 18.00
CA CYS A 193 -4.55 3.13 17.02
C CYS A 193 -4.66 2.59 15.57
N PHE A 194 -4.52 3.49 14.59
CA PHE A 194 -4.41 3.21 13.17
C PHE A 194 -3.18 3.93 12.57
N GLU A 195 -2.40 3.26 11.74
CA GLU A 195 -1.30 3.79 10.93
C GLU A 195 -0.30 4.69 11.68
N ILE A 196 0.14 4.27 12.88
CA ILE A 196 1.09 5.01 13.69
C ILE A 196 2.53 4.71 13.28
N TYR A 197 3.36 5.74 13.30
CA TYR A 197 4.80 5.69 13.13
C TYR A 197 5.45 6.54 14.24
N GLU A 198 6.14 5.90 15.20
CA GLU A 198 6.83 6.52 16.35
C GLU A 198 5.97 7.42 17.25
N ALA A 199 4.96 6.94 17.90
CA ALA A 199 4.24 7.71 18.91
C ALA A 199 4.56 7.22 20.34
N GLU A 200 4.34 8.00 21.40
CA GLU A 200 4.68 7.61 22.78
C GLU A 200 3.45 7.36 23.65
N ASN A 201 2.64 8.33 24.02
CA ASN A 201 1.46 8.13 24.88
C ASN A 201 0.16 8.39 24.11
N CYS A 202 -0.18 7.52 23.19
CA CYS A 202 -1.35 7.65 22.29
C CYS A 202 -2.65 7.26 22.99
N LYS A 203 -3.82 7.67 22.45
CA LYS A 203 -5.13 7.17 22.86
C LYS A 203 -6.01 6.85 21.65
N PHE A 204 -6.89 7.67 21.22
CA PHE A 204 -7.85 7.38 20.15
C PHE A 204 -7.32 7.80 18.78
N CYS A 205 -6.15 7.35 18.40
CA CYS A 205 -5.37 7.85 17.28
C CYS A 205 -5.86 7.32 15.92
N PHE A 206 -5.73 8.09 14.85
CA PHE A 206 -6.08 7.65 13.51
C PHE A 206 -4.83 7.55 12.61
N ARG A 207 -4.12 8.64 12.37
CA ARG A 207 -2.98 8.65 11.44
C ARG A 207 -1.90 9.54 11.99
N ILE A 208 -0.93 8.98 12.68
CA ILE A 208 0.11 9.73 13.40
C ILE A 208 1.47 9.44 12.76
N LEU A 209 2.27 10.48 12.61
CA LEU A 209 3.70 10.45 12.35
C LEU A 209 4.44 10.93 13.57
N TYR A 210 5.51 10.80 14.00
CA TYR A 210 6.40 11.39 15.04
C TYR A 210 5.70 12.15 16.19
N MET A 211 4.77 11.60 16.91
CA MET A 211 4.19 12.27 18.09
C MET A 211 4.78 11.73 19.39
N LYS A 212 4.85 12.55 20.42
CA LYS A 212 5.31 12.14 21.75
C LYS A 212 4.17 11.93 22.73
N ASP A 213 3.28 12.87 22.88
CA ASP A 213 2.09 12.79 23.72
C ASP A 213 0.86 13.07 22.85
N ALA A 214 -0.05 12.14 22.73
CA ALA A 214 -1.23 12.26 21.88
C ALA A 214 -2.49 11.88 22.64
N MET A 215 -3.61 12.50 22.35
CA MET A 215 -4.94 12.21 22.85
C MET A 215 -5.95 12.65 21.81
N ASP A 216 -6.96 11.88 21.48
CA ASP A 216 -8.03 12.18 20.52
C ASP A 216 -7.55 12.73 19.16
N SER A 217 -6.48 12.15 18.61
CA SER A 217 -5.82 12.67 17.40
C SER A 217 -6.43 12.12 16.13
N ASP A 218 -6.59 12.94 15.09
CA ASP A 218 -7.02 12.48 13.76
C ASP A 218 -5.83 12.48 12.78
N TYR A 219 -5.25 13.58 12.46
CA TYR A 219 -4.16 13.71 11.51
C TYR A 219 -3.01 14.50 12.16
N GLY A 220 -2.07 13.81 12.76
CA GLY A 220 -0.92 14.41 13.40
C GLY A 220 0.29 14.50 12.47
N GLY A 221 1.12 15.54 12.64
CA GLY A 221 2.41 15.75 12.00
C GLY A 221 3.54 15.75 13.02
#